data_4f11ac95bc2fd58d9830f18e648698c4
#
_entry.id   4f11ac95bc2fd58d9830f18e648698c4
#
_cell.length_a   1.000
_cell.length_b   1.000
_cell.length_c   1.000
_cell.angle_alpha   90.00
_cell.angle_beta   90.00
_cell.angle_gamma   90.00
#
_symmetry.space_group_name_H-M   'P 1'
#
loop_
_entity.id
_entity.type
_entity.pdbx_description
1 polymer ?
#
loop_
_entity_poly.entity_id
_entity_poly.type
_entity_poly.pdbx_seq_one_letter_code
_entity_poly.pdbx_strand_id
1 'polypeptide(L)'
;MALMPLTLLNIIIMKKTNLSDYDRSAVPDGSNYHIGIIAAEWNPEVTNVLLQGAVDTLLEHGVKEENLIIRRVPGTFELSSAADIMLDSQYPDAVICIGCVIQGETRHFEFICQAVSQGLTNVAIKHESPVIFSVLTTDNMQQALDRAGGRHGNKGVEGAITALKMLAFKESVA
;
A
#
# COMPACT_ATOMS: atom_id res chain seq x y z
N MET A 1 -24.45 -3.99 -52.71
CA MET A 1 -23.79 -4.59 -51.56
C MET A 1 -23.25 -3.41 -50.70
N ALA A 2 -24.04 -2.99 -49.74
CA ALA A 2 -23.78 -1.79 -48.94
C ALA A 2 -22.93 -2.17 -47.72
N LEU A 3 -21.72 -1.56 -47.60
CA LEU A 3 -20.87 -1.67 -46.43
C LEU A 3 -21.51 -0.91 -45.26
N MET A 4 -21.86 -1.62 -44.21
CA MET A 4 -22.26 -1.01 -42.93
C MET A 4 -21.08 -0.25 -42.34
N PRO A 5 -21.30 0.97 -41.80
CA PRO A 5 -20.24 1.67 -41.08
C PRO A 5 -20.00 1.01 -39.73
N LEU A 6 -18.74 0.74 -39.40
CA LEU A 6 -18.29 0.38 -38.07
C LEU A 6 -18.64 1.53 -37.10
N THR A 7 -19.65 1.32 -36.30
CA THR A 7 -19.91 2.16 -35.12
C THR A 7 -18.74 2.02 -34.17
N LEU A 8 -17.98 3.12 -34.04
CA LEU A 8 -17.00 3.28 -32.98
C LEU A 8 -17.69 3.06 -31.62
N LEU A 9 -17.38 1.95 -31.00
CA LEU A 9 -17.71 1.70 -29.61
C LEU A 9 -16.89 2.69 -28.78
N ASN A 10 -17.48 3.82 -28.43
CA ASN A 10 -16.92 4.76 -27.45
C ASN A 10 -16.88 4.04 -26.10
N ILE A 11 -15.76 3.38 -25.82
CA ILE A 11 -15.42 2.96 -24.48
C ILE A 11 -15.14 4.24 -23.72
N ILE A 12 -16.15 4.78 -23.04
CA ILE A 12 -15.98 5.79 -22.01
C ILE A 12 -15.22 5.08 -20.90
N ILE A 13 -13.89 5.21 -20.90
CA ILE A 13 -13.08 4.85 -19.75
C ILE A 13 -13.47 5.87 -18.68
N MET A 14 -14.44 5.55 -17.85
CA MET A 14 -14.73 6.31 -16.64
C MET A 14 -13.46 6.27 -15.80
N LYS A 15 -12.75 7.41 -15.75
CA LYS A 15 -11.55 7.55 -14.91
C LYS A 15 -12.02 7.39 -13.47
N LYS A 16 -11.67 6.27 -12.85
CA LYS A 16 -12.02 5.96 -11.46
C LYS A 16 -11.47 7.09 -10.59
N THR A 17 -12.35 7.85 -9.94
CA THR A 17 -11.98 8.98 -9.09
C THR A 17 -11.48 8.52 -7.74
N ASN A 18 -12.13 7.51 -7.15
CA ASN A 18 -11.69 6.87 -5.91
C ASN A 18 -10.89 5.61 -6.26
N LEU A 19 -9.58 5.65 -6.07
CA LEU A 19 -8.66 4.55 -6.40
C LEU A 19 -8.74 3.41 -5.37
N SER A 20 -9.29 3.67 -4.18
CA SER A 20 -9.47 2.68 -3.12
C SER A 20 -10.84 2.00 -3.15
N ASP A 21 -11.66 2.29 -4.16
CA ASP A 21 -12.92 1.59 -4.37
C ASP A 21 -12.66 0.18 -4.91
N TYR A 22 -13.19 -0.84 -4.25
CA TYR A 22 -12.93 -2.25 -4.55
C TYR A 22 -14.15 -3.13 -4.27
N ASP A 23 -14.19 -4.29 -4.91
CA ASP A 23 -15.15 -5.33 -4.60
C ASP A 23 -14.70 -6.09 -3.33
N ARG A 24 -15.43 -5.88 -2.23
CA ARG A 24 -15.15 -6.50 -0.93
C ARG A 24 -15.21 -8.03 -1.00
N SER A 25 -16.10 -8.58 -1.81
CA SER A 25 -16.25 -10.03 -1.96
C SER A 25 -15.07 -10.69 -2.67
N ALA A 26 -14.25 -9.90 -3.37
CA ALA A 26 -13.06 -10.36 -4.08
C ALA A 26 -11.76 -10.26 -3.24
N VAL A 27 -11.86 -9.85 -1.96
CA VAL A 27 -10.71 -9.80 -1.05
C VAL A 27 -10.68 -11.08 -0.23
N PRO A 28 -9.53 -11.79 -0.16
CA PRO A 28 -9.40 -13.01 0.63
C PRO A 28 -9.61 -12.77 2.13
N ASP A 29 -10.10 -13.79 2.84
CA ASP A 29 -10.17 -13.80 4.30
C ASP A 29 -8.77 -13.76 4.92
N GLY A 30 -8.58 -12.83 5.88
CA GLY A 30 -7.32 -12.59 6.55
C GLY A 30 -7.16 -13.25 7.92
N SER A 31 -8.12 -14.06 8.37
CA SER A 31 -8.25 -14.53 9.77
C SER A 31 -7.04 -15.32 10.29
N ASN A 32 -6.27 -15.93 9.39
CA ASN A 32 -5.09 -16.73 9.73
C ASN A 32 -3.76 -16.00 9.62
N TYR A 33 -3.75 -14.76 9.09
CA TYR A 33 -2.50 -14.04 8.81
C TYR A 33 -2.05 -13.15 9.96
N HIS A 34 -0.72 -13.05 10.12
CA HIS A 34 -0.03 -12.09 10.98
C HIS A 34 0.56 -10.99 10.07
N ILE A 35 0.14 -9.75 10.28
CA ILE A 35 0.50 -8.65 9.40
C ILE A 35 1.35 -7.62 10.15
N GLY A 36 2.54 -7.36 9.63
CA GLY A 36 3.36 -6.24 10.05
C GLY A 36 2.92 -4.95 9.35
N ILE A 37 2.85 -3.84 10.09
CA ILE A 37 2.61 -2.52 9.54
C ILE A 37 3.69 -1.58 10.08
N ILE A 38 4.45 -0.96 9.18
CA ILE A 38 5.47 0.02 9.54
C ILE A 38 5.06 1.37 8.96
N ALA A 39 4.89 2.38 9.82
CA ALA A 39 4.48 3.71 9.41
C ALA A 39 5.56 4.77 9.73
N ALA A 40 5.87 5.60 8.74
CA ALA A 40 6.74 6.75 8.94
C ALA A 40 6.07 7.80 9.84
N GLU A 41 6.87 8.45 10.71
CA GLU A 41 6.41 9.51 11.60
C GLU A 41 6.24 10.85 10.88
N TRP A 42 7.08 11.11 9.88
CA TRP A 42 6.99 12.35 9.11
C TRP A 42 5.69 12.41 8.28
N ASN A 43 5.13 13.63 8.17
CA ASN A 43 3.82 13.92 7.59
C ASN A 43 2.67 13.18 8.30
N PRO A 44 2.54 13.32 9.64
CA PRO A 44 1.61 12.52 10.46
C PRO A 44 0.15 12.72 10.08
N GLU A 45 -0.23 13.88 9.56
CA GLU A 45 -1.57 14.17 9.04
C GLU A 45 -1.95 13.29 7.85
N VAL A 46 -0.96 12.72 7.17
CA VAL A 46 -1.14 11.77 6.06
C VAL A 46 -0.93 10.34 6.55
N THR A 47 0.24 10.05 7.14
CA THR A 47 0.63 8.68 7.49
C THR A 47 -0.26 8.04 8.55
N ASN A 48 -0.82 8.84 9.50
CA ASN A 48 -1.77 8.32 10.48
C ASN A 48 -3.09 7.90 9.83
N VAL A 49 -3.59 8.66 8.86
CA VAL A 49 -4.82 8.33 8.15
C VAL A 49 -4.65 7.11 7.25
N LEU A 50 -3.47 6.97 6.62
CA LEU A 50 -3.13 5.76 5.87
C LEU A 50 -3.05 4.54 6.78
N LEU A 51 -2.40 4.68 7.94
CA LEU A 51 -2.28 3.61 8.93
C LEU A 51 -3.66 3.15 9.42
N GLN A 52 -4.53 4.10 9.79
CA GLN A 52 -5.88 3.76 10.24
C GLN A 52 -6.66 3.06 9.13
N GLY A 53 -6.60 3.55 7.89
CA GLY A 53 -7.25 2.89 6.75
C GLY A 53 -6.75 1.47 6.50
N ALA A 54 -5.45 1.22 6.69
CA ALA A 54 -4.90 -0.13 6.57
C ALA A 54 -5.41 -1.05 7.69
N VAL A 55 -5.37 -0.59 8.94
CA VAL A 55 -5.83 -1.36 10.11
C VAL A 55 -7.32 -1.69 9.99
N ASP A 56 -8.18 -0.70 9.74
CA ASP A 56 -9.62 -0.91 9.61
C ASP A 56 -9.95 -1.93 8.51
N THR A 57 -9.26 -1.83 7.37
CA THR A 57 -9.47 -2.76 6.25
C THR A 57 -9.03 -4.18 6.59
N LEU A 58 -7.90 -4.36 7.26
CA LEU A 58 -7.44 -5.69 7.69
C LEU A 58 -8.41 -6.33 8.68
N LEU A 59 -8.89 -5.57 9.67
CA LEU A 59 -9.88 -6.03 10.63
C LEU A 59 -11.21 -6.38 9.96
N GLU A 60 -11.67 -5.56 9.00
CA GLU A 60 -12.89 -5.81 8.21
C GLU A 60 -12.80 -7.13 7.43
N HIS A 61 -11.59 -7.51 6.98
CA HIS A 61 -11.35 -8.75 6.24
C HIS A 61 -10.85 -9.91 7.12
N GLY A 62 -11.09 -9.85 8.42
CA GLY A 62 -10.93 -10.98 9.34
C GLY A 62 -9.58 -11.08 10.04
N VAL A 63 -8.58 -10.24 9.72
CA VAL A 63 -7.32 -10.23 10.48
C VAL A 63 -7.62 -9.85 11.93
N LYS A 64 -7.11 -10.61 12.88
CA LYS A 64 -7.34 -10.37 14.30
C LYS A 64 -6.42 -9.25 14.79
N GLU A 65 -6.90 -8.43 15.74
CA GLU A 65 -6.13 -7.34 16.30
C GLU A 65 -4.80 -7.81 16.92
N GLU A 66 -4.82 -8.94 17.61
CA GLU A 66 -3.62 -9.55 18.21
C GLU A 66 -2.58 -10.03 17.17
N ASN A 67 -2.98 -10.18 15.90
CA ASN A 67 -2.11 -10.56 14.79
C ASN A 67 -1.53 -9.35 14.04
N LEU A 68 -1.82 -8.12 14.48
CA LEU A 68 -1.26 -6.89 13.91
C LEU A 68 -0.01 -6.44 14.69
N ILE A 69 1.11 -6.34 13.99
CA ILE A 69 2.38 -5.87 14.56
C ILE A 69 2.66 -4.46 14.01
N ILE A 70 2.28 -3.42 14.76
CA ILE A 70 2.43 -2.03 14.32
C ILE A 70 3.69 -1.43 14.91
N ARG A 71 4.54 -0.82 14.06
CA ARG A 71 5.77 -0.10 14.46
C ARG A 71 5.89 1.23 13.73
N ARG A 72 6.66 2.13 14.31
CA ARG A 72 6.96 3.45 13.74
C ARG A 72 8.44 3.60 13.42
N VAL A 73 8.73 4.36 12.36
CA VAL A 73 10.08 4.75 11.95
C VAL A 73 10.12 6.25 11.65
N PRO A 74 11.26 6.93 11.77
CA PRO A 74 11.32 8.37 11.60
C PRO A 74 10.80 8.85 10.23
N GLY A 75 11.25 8.24 9.15
CA GLY A 75 10.90 8.67 7.80
C GLY A 75 10.65 7.52 6.84
N THR A 76 10.29 7.87 5.62
CA THR A 76 10.00 6.90 4.57
C THR A 76 11.26 6.11 4.16
N PHE A 77 12.44 6.73 4.25
CA PHE A 77 13.71 6.08 3.90
C PHE A 77 14.01 4.86 4.76
N GLU A 78 13.67 4.91 6.05
CA GLU A 78 13.90 3.84 7.02
C GLU A 78 12.99 2.63 6.84
N LEU A 79 11.92 2.73 6.04
CA LEU A 79 10.96 1.65 5.84
C LEU A 79 11.60 0.36 5.32
N SER A 80 12.59 0.46 4.42
CA SER A 80 13.24 -0.72 3.83
C SER A 80 14.01 -1.53 4.85
N SER A 81 14.84 -0.87 5.68
CA SER A 81 15.59 -1.54 6.73
C SER A 81 14.68 -2.06 7.85
N ALA A 82 13.64 -1.31 8.19
CA ALA A 82 12.68 -1.73 9.21
C ALA A 82 11.85 -2.94 8.77
N ALA A 83 11.47 -3.02 7.49
CA ALA A 83 10.78 -4.20 6.94
C ALA A 83 11.68 -5.44 6.97
N ASP A 84 12.95 -5.30 6.62
CA ASP A 84 13.93 -6.37 6.69
C ASP A 84 14.09 -6.90 8.13
N ILE A 85 14.29 -5.99 9.09
CA ILE A 85 14.40 -6.31 10.51
C ILE A 85 13.11 -6.97 11.04
N MET A 86 11.94 -6.46 10.66
CA MET A 86 10.67 -7.00 11.14
C MET A 86 10.43 -8.41 10.63
N LEU A 87 10.72 -8.70 9.37
CA LEU A 87 10.60 -10.03 8.79
C LEU A 87 11.55 -11.03 9.47
N ASP A 88 12.78 -10.60 9.78
CA ASP A 88 13.77 -11.47 10.46
C ASP A 88 13.47 -11.69 11.95
N SER A 89 12.75 -10.78 12.63
CA SER A 89 12.60 -10.81 14.09
C SER A 89 11.21 -11.13 14.60
N GLN A 90 10.15 -10.82 13.84
CA GLN A 90 8.76 -10.97 14.23
C GLN A 90 8.00 -11.96 13.36
N TYR A 91 8.60 -12.33 12.21
CA TYR A 91 8.06 -13.34 11.27
C TYR A 91 6.61 -13.10 10.83
N PRO A 92 6.18 -11.87 10.47
CA PRO A 92 4.86 -11.67 9.91
C PRO A 92 4.75 -12.32 8.52
N ASP A 93 3.54 -12.69 8.12
CA ASP A 93 3.27 -13.26 6.80
C ASP A 93 3.44 -12.23 5.69
N ALA A 94 3.14 -10.95 5.97
CA ALA A 94 3.36 -9.81 5.10
C ALA A 94 3.69 -8.53 5.89
N VAL A 95 4.33 -7.55 5.23
CA VAL A 95 4.61 -6.22 5.82
C VAL A 95 4.03 -5.12 4.93
N ILE A 96 3.24 -4.21 5.52
CA ILE A 96 2.74 -3.01 4.86
C ILE A 96 3.61 -1.82 5.29
N CYS A 97 4.26 -1.18 4.33
CA CYS A 97 5.14 -0.04 4.55
C CYS A 97 4.44 1.25 4.18
N ILE A 98 4.12 2.08 5.17
CA ILE A 98 3.35 3.32 5.03
C ILE A 98 4.28 4.52 5.16
N GLY A 99 4.28 5.39 4.16
CA GLY A 99 5.07 6.60 4.13
C GLY A 99 4.47 7.68 3.25
N CYS A 100 5.03 8.88 3.35
CA CYS A 100 4.65 10.00 2.50
C CYS A 100 5.89 10.84 2.21
N VAL A 101 6.22 11.00 0.93
CA VAL A 101 7.29 11.86 0.44
C VAL A 101 6.66 12.97 -0.41
N ILE A 102 6.87 14.21 0.00
CA ILE A 102 6.37 15.38 -0.71
C ILE A 102 7.54 16.09 -1.38
N GLN A 103 7.37 16.44 -2.66
CA GLN A 103 8.39 17.14 -3.45
C GLN A 103 8.78 18.46 -2.79
N GLY A 104 10.05 18.60 -2.48
CA GLY A 104 10.66 19.85 -2.04
C GLY A 104 11.41 20.56 -3.17
N GLU A 105 12.22 21.56 -2.83
CA GLU A 105 13.00 22.34 -3.79
C GLU A 105 14.25 21.61 -4.32
N THR A 106 14.67 20.55 -3.63
CA THR A 106 15.91 19.82 -3.97
C THR A 106 15.61 18.46 -4.60
N ARG A 107 16.63 17.86 -5.19
CA ARG A 107 16.54 16.50 -5.77
C ARG A 107 16.43 15.39 -4.73
N HIS A 108 16.38 15.71 -3.45
CA HIS A 108 16.24 14.75 -2.36
C HIS A 108 15.04 13.82 -2.53
N PHE A 109 13.92 14.35 -3.03
CA PHE A 109 12.70 13.61 -3.33
C PHE A 109 12.96 12.41 -4.25
N GLU A 110 13.68 12.63 -5.36
CA GLU A 110 13.97 11.58 -6.34
C GLU A 110 14.78 10.44 -5.71
N PHE A 111 15.81 10.78 -4.94
CA PHE A 111 16.67 9.79 -4.29
C PHE A 111 15.92 8.98 -3.24
N ILE A 112 15.08 9.62 -2.42
CA ILE A 112 14.27 8.91 -1.43
C ILE A 112 13.27 7.98 -2.11
N CYS A 113 12.53 8.47 -3.11
CA CYS A 113 11.53 7.65 -3.82
C CYS A 113 12.17 6.43 -4.49
N GLN A 114 13.32 6.60 -5.15
CA GLN A 114 14.05 5.51 -5.79
C GLN A 114 14.61 4.52 -4.77
N ALA A 115 15.27 5.01 -3.71
CA ALA A 115 15.87 4.15 -2.69
C ALA A 115 14.81 3.29 -1.98
N VAL A 116 13.68 3.88 -1.61
CA VAL A 116 12.61 3.18 -0.89
C VAL A 116 11.93 2.15 -1.79
N SER A 117 11.57 2.50 -3.01
CA SER A 117 10.91 1.56 -3.93
C SER A 117 11.81 0.36 -4.24
N GLN A 118 13.09 0.60 -4.53
CA GLN A 118 14.05 -0.46 -4.78
C GLN A 118 14.36 -1.28 -3.52
N GLY A 119 14.53 -0.61 -2.37
CA GLY A 119 14.80 -1.25 -1.10
C GLY A 119 13.69 -2.21 -0.68
N LEU A 120 12.43 -1.78 -0.71
CA LEU A 120 11.29 -2.63 -0.36
C LEU A 120 11.11 -3.80 -1.33
N THR A 121 11.36 -3.59 -2.63
CA THR A 121 11.36 -4.67 -3.62
C THR A 121 12.42 -5.72 -3.31
N ASN A 122 13.63 -5.29 -2.96
CA ASN A 122 14.73 -6.20 -2.60
C ASN A 122 14.42 -7.00 -1.33
N VAL A 123 13.81 -6.36 -0.32
CA VAL A 123 13.38 -7.03 0.92
C VAL A 123 12.32 -8.07 0.62
N ALA A 124 11.32 -7.75 -0.21
CA ALA A 124 10.28 -8.70 -0.60
C ALA A 124 10.86 -9.96 -1.28
N ILE A 125 11.80 -9.76 -2.20
CA ILE A 125 12.46 -10.86 -2.92
C ILE A 125 13.35 -11.68 -1.98
N LYS A 126 14.14 -11.02 -1.11
CA LYS A 126 15.03 -11.66 -0.14
C LYS A 126 14.28 -12.61 0.80
N HIS A 127 13.12 -12.18 1.28
CA HIS A 127 12.34 -12.94 2.26
C HIS A 127 11.25 -13.81 1.65
N GLU A 128 11.06 -13.76 0.33
CA GLU A 128 9.95 -14.45 -0.36
C GLU A 128 8.60 -14.16 0.30
N SER A 129 8.44 -12.94 0.82
CA SER A 129 7.27 -12.47 1.57
C SER A 129 6.72 -11.16 1.00
N PRO A 130 5.40 -10.97 0.98
CA PRO A 130 4.81 -9.73 0.51
C PRO A 130 5.26 -8.54 1.36
N VAL A 131 5.94 -7.57 0.73
CA VAL A 131 6.26 -6.26 1.31
C VAL A 131 5.55 -5.20 0.48
N ILE A 132 4.56 -4.56 1.07
CA ILE A 132 3.62 -3.72 0.35
C ILE A 132 4.06 -2.25 0.40
N PHE A 133 4.30 -1.67 -0.77
CA PHE A 133 4.63 -0.26 -0.94
C PHE A 133 3.37 0.61 -0.82
N SER A 134 3.02 0.99 0.40
CA SER A 134 1.92 1.93 0.70
C SER A 134 2.44 3.34 0.95
N VAL A 135 3.34 3.80 0.07
CA VAL A 135 4.01 5.09 0.16
C VAL A 135 3.42 6.05 -0.87
N LEU A 136 3.08 7.26 -0.41
CA LEU A 136 2.71 8.36 -1.29
C LEU A 136 3.94 9.15 -1.71
N THR A 137 4.00 9.47 -3.00
CA THR A 137 5.02 10.33 -3.61
C THR A 137 4.29 11.42 -4.38
N THR A 138 4.24 12.63 -3.84
CA THR A 138 3.37 13.70 -4.31
C THR A 138 4.12 15.01 -4.49
N ASP A 139 3.62 15.88 -5.38
CA ASP A 139 4.21 17.20 -5.60
C ASP A 139 3.92 18.18 -4.46
N ASN A 140 2.81 17.95 -3.74
CA ASN A 140 2.38 18.84 -2.66
C ASN A 140 1.50 18.09 -1.64
N MET A 141 1.27 18.74 -0.50
CA MET A 141 0.46 18.22 0.61
C MET A 141 -0.99 17.92 0.18
N GLN A 142 -1.61 18.74 -0.69
CA GLN A 142 -3.00 18.51 -1.10
C GLN A 142 -3.16 17.21 -1.87
N GLN A 143 -2.21 16.87 -2.75
CA GLN A 143 -2.21 15.58 -3.44
C GLN A 143 -2.07 14.41 -2.45
N ALA A 144 -1.27 14.57 -1.39
CA ALA A 144 -1.12 13.56 -0.35
C ALA A 144 -2.42 13.36 0.43
N LEU A 145 -3.08 14.43 0.86
CA LEU A 145 -4.37 14.38 1.54
C LEU A 145 -5.47 13.79 0.65
N ASP A 146 -5.48 14.10 -0.64
CA ASP A 146 -6.42 13.53 -1.60
C ASP A 146 -6.31 11.98 -1.71
N ARG A 147 -5.14 11.42 -1.37
CA ARG A 147 -4.83 9.98 -1.34
C ARG A 147 -4.82 9.37 0.07
N ALA A 148 -5.06 10.19 1.08
CA ALA A 148 -5.18 9.80 2.48
C ALA A 148 -6.63 9.96 2.97
N GLY A 149 -7.59 9.37 2.26
CA GLY A 149 -9.01 9.45 2.56
C GLY A 149 -9.75 10.60 1.90
N GLY A 150 -9.09 11.43 1.07
CA GLY A 150 -9.72 12.46 0.27
C GLY A 150 -10.34 11.92 -1.04
N ARG A 151 -10.47 12.78 -2.04
CA ARG A 151 -11.20 12.49 -3.29
C ARG A 151 -10.69 11.28 -4.09
N HIS A 152 -9.45 10.84 -3.86
CA HIS A 152 -8.82 9.73 -4.58
C HIS A 152 -8.66 8.47 -3.72
N GLY A 153 -9.32 8.40 -2.56
CA GLY A 153 -9.30 7.25 -1.67
C GLY A 153 -8.13 7.25 -0.69
N ASN A 154 -7.85 6.09 -0.12
CA ASN A 154 -6.87 5.91 0.93
C ASN A 154 -5.83 4.83 0.53
N LYS A 155 -4.58 5.23 0.36
CA LYS A 155 -3.49 4.32 -0.04
C LYS A 155 -3.22 3.22 1.00
N GLY A 156 -3.55 3.43 2.27
CA GLY A 156 -3.47 2.41 3.30
C GLY A 156 -4.48 1.28 3.09
N VAL A 157 -5.72 1.63 2.72
CA VAL A 157 -6.76 0.66 2.31
C VAL A 157 -6.26 -0.20 1.16
N GLU A 158 -5.72 0.43 0.11
CA GLU A 158 -5.14 -0.29 -1.03
C GLU A 158 -4.00 -1.22 -0.60
N GLY A 159 -3.16 -0.76 0.34
CA GLY A 159 -2.05 -1.55 0.90
C GLY A 159 -2.55 -2.82 1.60
N ALA A 160 -3.57 -2.69 2.45
CA ALA A 160 -4.19 -3.82 3.15
C ALA A 160 -4.76 -4.87 2.19
N ILE A 161 -5.55 -4.43 1.21
CA ILE A 161 -6.11 -5.31 0.19
C ILE A 161 -5.01 -6.01 -0.61
N THR A 162 -3.96 -5.28 -0.96
CA THR A 162 -2.81 -5.83 -1.69
C THR A 162 -2.09 -6.89 -0.87
N ALA A 163 -1.90 -6.68 0.44
CA ALA A 163 -1.29 -7.65 1.33
C ALA A 163 -2.08 -8.97 1.34
N LEU A 164 -3.39 -8.92 1.57
CA LEU A 164 -4.26 -10.11 1.58
C LEU A 164 -4.26 -10.86 0.26
N LYS A 165 -4.33 -10.14 -0.86
CA LYS A 165 -4.27 -10.76 -2.20
C LYS A 165 -2.92 -11.40 -2.50
N MET A 166 -1.82 -10.78 -2.08
CA MET A 166 -0.48 -11.34 -2.27
C MET A 166 -0.23 -12.57 -1.39
N LEU A 167 -0.81 -12.61 -0.19
CA LEU A 167 -0.78 -13.79 0.67
C LEU A 167 -1.57 -14.95 0.05
N ALA A 168 -2.78 -14.71 -0.41
CA ALA A 168 -3.57 -15.71 -1.10
C ALA A 168 -2.88 -16.21 -2.40
N PHE A 169 -2.20 -15.32 -3.12
CA PHE A 169 -1.37 -15.72 -4.26
C PHE A 169 -0.23 -16.64 -3.83
N LYS A 170 0.51 -16.28 -2.77
CA LYS A 170 1.62 -17.09 -2.24
C LYS A 170 1.14 -18.49 -1.87
N GLU A 171 0.00 -18.63 -1.19
CA GLU A 171 -0.60 -19.92 -0.84
C GLU A 171 -1.02 -20.74 -2.07
N SER A 172 -1.49 -20.07 -3.13
CA SER A 172 -1.95 -20.76 -4.34
C SER A 172 -0.84 -21.41 -5.16
N VAL A 173 0.42 -21.04 -4.90
CA VAL A 173 1.62 -21.53 -5.62
C VAL A 173 2.60 -22.30 -4.73
N ALA A 174 2.27 -22.48 -3.46
CA ALA A 174 3.11 -23.17 -2.46
C ALA A 174 2.99 -24.70 -2.54
#